data_3ae4e6763982876186b8e465275bb75e
#
_entry.id   3ae4e6763982876186b8e465275bb75e
#
_cell.length_a   1.000
_cell.length_b   1.000
_cell.length_c   1.000
_cell.angle_alpha   90.00
_cell.angle_beta   90.00
_cell.angle_gamma   90.00
#
_symmetry.space_group_name_H-M   'P 1'
#
loop_
_entity.id
_entity.type
_entity.pdbx_description
1 polymer ?
#
loop_
_entity_poly.entity_id
_entity_poly.type
_entity_poly.pdbx_seq_one_letter_code
_entity_poly.pdbx_strand_id
1 'polypeptide(L)'
;MQNKVHTRLRRATALAPVLAALMLTTAPAQEQQPYYAGKTLRLIVGVAAGGGFDAYGRLLAAYLPQFIPGKPTVVVQNMPGAGSVLMANYLYSPTPPRDGTVIGLGAGNLLTAGLFGAFGARFDVRQFSWIGSMNSETGVSIAWHTSPVKTASDLFEREFVVGAAGLNAGSALYPNVLNRVLATKYKVVPGYSGSAETMLAMERGEVQGVGYANYSWISSGRPEWLREKKISLMLQYALTRHPELPNLPTVLDLAKTKAQRDILTLVLVQLSVGRPVFGPSKMAAEPSAILRKAFAALMRDREFLAEAENRKLEITDPLGGDEVSSLLNNLYATDPALIKQAAEAVSPTKEK
;
A
#
# COMPACT_ATOMS: atom_id res chain seq x y z
N MET A 1 -19.06 -69.05 -95.55
CA MET A 1 -17.87 -68.21 -95.82
C MET A 1 -18.07 -66.89 -95.08
N GLN A 2 -17.12 -66.51 -94.29
CA GLN A 2 -17.02 -65.45 -93.33
C GLN A 2 -17.23 -64.04 -93.89
N ASN A 3 -17.90 -63.18 -93.13
CA ASN A 3 -17.63 -61.78 -93.22
C ASN A 3 -17.78 -61.15 -91.84
N LYS A 4 -16.69 -60.65 -91.36
CA LYS A 4 -16.55 -59.91 -90.08
C LYS A 4 -17.05 -58.50 -90.29
N VAL A 5 -17.96 -58.06 -89.42
CA VAL A 5 -18.33 -56.66 -89.30
C VAL A 5 -17.76 -56.14 -87.97
N HIS A 6 -16.80 -55.25 -88.08
CA HIS A 6 -16.22 -54.52 -86.91
C HIS A 6 -17.14 -53.37 -86.45
N THR A 7 -17.70 -53.51 -85.27
CA THR A 7 -18.43 -52.45 -84.66
C THR A 7 -17.47 -51.72 -83.73
N ARG A 8 -17.20 -50.43 -83.98
CA ARG A 8 -16.40 -49.54 -83.13
C ARG A 8 -17.27 -49.03 -81.98
N LEU A 9 -16.98 -49.43 -80.75
CA LEU A 9 -17.52 -48.82 -79.56
C LEU A 9 -16.84 -47.48 -79.32
N ARG A 10 -17.59 -46.42 -79.40
CA ARG A 10 -17.17 -45.11 -78.88
C ARG A 10 -17.25 -45.11 -77.35
N ARG A 11 -16.14 -44.99 -76.67
CA ARG A 11 -16.08 -44.74 -75.23
C ARG A 11 -16.43 -43.30 -74.98
N ALA A 12 -17.59 -43.04 -74.40
CA ALA A 12 -17.92 -41.76 -73.80
C ALA A 12 -17.37 -41.72 -72.37
N THR A 13 -16.31 -40.94 -72.16
CA THR A 13 -15.75 -40.66 -70.90
C THR A 13 -16.63 -39.59 -70.23
N ALA A 14 -17.48 -40.00 -69.29
CA ALA A 14 -18.21 -39.08 -68.42
C ALA A 14 -17.24 -38.53 -67.38
N LEU A 15 -16.87 -37.22 -67.47
CA LEU A 15 -16.24 -36.46 -66.39
C LEU A 15 -17.32 -36.15 -65.37
N ALA A 16 -17.28 -36.82 -64.21
CA ALA A 16 -18.01 -36.43 -63.05
C ALA A 16 -17.23 -35.28 -62.28
N PRO A 17 -17.79 -34.15 -62.08
CA PRO A 17 -17.13 -33.15 -61.23
C PRO A 17 -17.22 -33.61 -59.76
N VAL A 18 -16.09 -33.94 -59.15
CA VAL A 18 -15.94 -34.13 -57.69
C VAL A 18 -16.03 -32.76 -57.06
N LEU A 19 -17.23 -32.35 -56.65
CA LEU A 19 -17.46 -31.19 -55.80
C LEU A 19 -17.08 -31.62 -54.38
N ALA A 20 -15.78 -31.54 -54.07
CA ALA A 20 -15.29 -31.64 -52.71
C ALA A 20 -15.77 -30.39 -51.96
N ALA A 21 -16.94 -30.49 -51.31
CA ALA A 21 -17.39 -29.50 -50.35
C ALA A 21 -16.38 -29.47 -49.20
N LEU A 22 -15.47 -28.48 -49.16
CA LEU A 22 -14.71 -28.12 -47.99
C LEU A 22 -15.71 -27.62 -46.91
N MET A 23 -16.23 -28.53 -46.11
CA MET A 23 -16.84 -28.19 -44.86
C MET A 23 -15.71 -27.66 -43.92
N LEU A 24 -15.44 -26.36 -43.99
CA LEU A 24 -14.76 -25.67 -42.92
C LEU A 24 -15.61 -25.80 -41.68
N THR A 25 -15.36 -26.86 -40.90
CA THR A 25 -15.84 -26.95 -39.52
C THR A 25 -15.11 -25.85 -38.78
N THR A 26 -15.75 -24.69 -38.64
CA THR A 26 -15.38 -23.71 -37.63
C THR A 26 -15.57 -24.40 -36.29
N ALA A 27 -14.50 -25.02 -35.78
CA ALA A 27 -14.47 -25.44 -34.38
C ALA A 27 -14.86 -24.21 -33.55
N PRO A 28 -15.87 -24.29 -32.68
CA PRO A 28 -16.19 -23.19 -31.81
C PRO A 28 -14.90 -22.87 -31.05
N ALA A 29 -14.43 -21.63 -31.17
CA ALA A 29 -13.32 -21.15 -30.35
C ALA A 29 -13.75 -21.45 -28.89
N GLN A 30 -13.08 -22.42 -28.28
CA GLN A 30 -13.35 -22.82 -26.92
C GLN A 30 -13.03 -21.56 -26.08
N GLU A 31 -14.04 -20.85 -25.63
CA GLU A 31 -13.91 -19.65 -24.85
C GLU A 31 -13.09 -20.02 -23.61
N GLN A 32 -11.84 -19.60 -23.60
CA GLN A 32 -10.90 -19.96 -22.55
C GLN A 32 -11.46 -19.42 -21.24
N GLN A 33 -11.81 -20.31 -20.30
CA GLN A 33 -12.40 -19.89 -19.03
C GLN A 33 -11.49 -18.87 -18.35
N PRO A 34 -12.06 -17.78 -17.80
CA PRO A 34 -11.27 -16.78 -17.09
C PRO A 34 -10.39 -17.41 -16.02
N TYR A 35 -9.15 -16.95 -15.90
CA TYR A 35 -8.14 -17.52 -15.00
C TYR A 35 -8.64 -17.76 -13.56
N TYR A 36 -9.46 -16.84 -13.05
CA TYR A 36 -9.99 -16.90 -11.68
C TYR A 36 -11.36 -17.56 -11.55
N ALA A 37 -11.93 -18.12 -12.64
CA ALA A 37 -13.22 -18.80 -12.57
C ALA A 37 -13.18 -19.97 -11.57
N GLY A 38 -14.09 -19.96 -10.59
CA GLY A 38 -14.18 -20.98 -9.54
C GLY A 38 -13.06 -20.99 -8.51
N LYS A 39 -12.12 -20.03 -8.55
CA LYS A 39 -11.04 -19.92 -7.58
C LYS A 39 -11.42 -19.08 -6.36
N THR A 40 -10.75 -19.32 -5.25
CA THR A 40 -10.77 -18.48 -4.05
C THR A 40 -9.47 -17.70 -3.95
N LEU A 41 -9.57 -16.38 -3.81
CA LEU A 41 -8.45 -15.49 -3.56
C LEU A 41 -8.36 -15.20 -2.05
N ARG A 42 -7.26 -15.54 -1.44
CA ARG A 42 -6.97 -15.27 -0.04
C ARG A 42 -6.25 -13.93 0.11
N LEU A 43 -6.90 -12.95 0.75
CA LEU A 43 -6.31 -11.66 1.09
C LEU A 43 -5.81 -11.71 2.54
N ILE A 44 -4.50 -11.71 2.72
CA ILE A 44 -3.87 -11.71 4.05
C ILE A 44 -3.63 -10.27 4.48
N VAL A 45 -4.26 -9.85 5.58
CA VAL A 45 -4.08 -8.53 6.17
C VAL A 45 -3.03 -8.61 7.28
N GLY A 46 -1.93 -7.85 7.16
CA GLY A 46 -0.74 -7.95 8.02
C GLY A 46 -0.91 -7.36 9.44
N VAL A 47 -2.15 -7.15 9.89
CA VAL A 47 -2.49 -6.61 11.21
C VAL A 47 -3.66 -7.35 11.83
N ALA A 48 -3.94 -7.07 13.12
CA ALA A 48 -5.09 -7.67 13.82
C ALA A 48 -6.43 -7.22 13.22
N ALA A 49 -7.44 -8.07 13.37
CA ALA A 49 -8.81 -7.78 12.95
C ALA A 49 -9.40 -6.58 13.73
N GLY A 50 -10.31 -5.83 13.07
CA GLY A 50 -11.05 -4.72 13.68
C GLY A 50 -10.33 -3.37 13.65
N GLY A 51 -9.07 -3.30 13.20
CA GLY A 51 -8.34 -2.04 13.01
C GLY A 51 -8.55 -1.43 11.62
N GLY A 52 -8.01 -0.20 11.41
CA GLY A 52 -8.16 0.52 10.15
C GLY A 52 -7.68 -0.28 8.93
N PHE A 53 -6.51 -0.94 9.00
CA PHE A 53 -6.03 -1.80 7.91
C PHE A 53 -6.96 -2.98 7.60
N ASP A 54 -7.59 -3.58 8.62
CA ASP A 54 -8.56 -4.65 8.44
C ASP A 54 -9.81 -4.13 7.71
N ALA A 55 -10.26 -2.91 8.04
CA ALA A 55 -11.38 -2.26 7.35
C ALA A 55 -11.08 -2.04 5.85
N TYR A 56 -9.88 -1.57 5.50
CA TYR A 56 -9.43 -1.49 4.10
C TYR A 56 -9.38 -2.86 3.42
N GLY A 57 -8.88 -3.89 4.11
CA GLY A 57 -8.83 -5.25 3.59
C GLY A 57 -10.22 -5.81 3.30
N ARG A 58 -11.18 -5.59 4.18
CA ARG A 58 -12.58 -6.02 3.99
C ARG A 58 -13.29 -5.24 2.89
N LEU A 59 -13.03 -3.95 2.76
CA LEU A 59 -13.52 -3.14 1.66
C LEU A 59 -12.96 -3.64 0.32
N LEU A 60 -11.65 -3.86 0.24
CA LEU A 60 -10.99 -4.42 -0.93
C LEU A 60 -11.58 -5.79 -1.31
N ALA A 61 -11.77 -6.68 -0.34
CA ALA A 61 -12.33 -8.01 -0.55
C ALA A 61 -13.75 -7.99 -1.08
N ALA A 62 -14.55 -7.01 -0.69
CA ALA A 62 -15.94 -6.88 -1.14
C ALA A 62 -16.07 -6.41 -2.60
N TYR A 63 -15.16 -5.54 -3.06
CA TYR A 63 -15.29 -4.89 -4.37
C TYR A 63 -14.33 -5.43 -5.43
N LEU A 64 -13.11 -5.83 -5.07
CA LEU A 64 -12.09 -6.29 -6.03
C LEU A 64 -12.56 -7.44 -6.95
N PRO A 65 -13.35 -8.44 -6.48
CA PRO A 65 -13.82 -9.54 -7.32
C PRO A 65 -14.59 -9.10 -8.56
N GLN A 66 -15.29 -7.98 -8.51
CA GLN A 66 -16.11 -7.47 -9.60
C GLN A 66 -15.26 -7.08 -10.81
N PHE A 67 -13.99 -6.73 -10.59
CA PHE A 67 -13.01 -6.30 -11.61
C PHE A 67 -12.09 -7.43 -12.06
N ILE A 68 -12.16 -8.61 -11.42
CA ILE A 68 -11.34 -9.77 -11.77
C ILE A 68 -12.15 -10.68 -12.71
N PRO A 69 -11.68 -10.98 -13.96
CA PRO A 69 -12.32 -11.97 -14.82
C PRO A 69 -12.45 -13.31 -14.11
N GLY A 70 -13.68 -13.86 -14.09
CA GLY A 70 -14.02 -15.07 -13.34
C GLY A 70 -14.51 -14.83 -11.93
N LYS A 71 -14.53 -13.60 -11.46
CA LYS A 71 -15.13 -13.14 -10.19
C LYS A 71 -14.86 -14.10 -9.01
N PRO A 72 -13.59 -14.28 -8.58
CA PRO A 72 -13.25 -15.21 -7.50
C PRO A 72 -13.91 -14.79 -6.18
N THR A 73 -14.16 -15.75 -5.30
CA THR A 73 -14.47 -15.44 -3.91
C THR A 73 -13.22 -14.90 -3.22
N VAL A 74 -13.31 -13.76 -2.53
CA VAL A 74 -12.19 -13.22 -1.73
C VAL A 74 -12.42 -13.48 -0.25
N VAL A 75 -11.47 -14.14 0.40
CA VAL A 75 -11.50 -14.45 1.84
C VAL A 75 -10.40 -13.67 2.54
N VAL A 76 -10.77 -12.87 3.54
CA VAL A 76 -9.84 -12.11 4.37
C VAL A 76 -9.32 -12.96 5.52
N GLN A 77 -7.99 -12.97 5.69
CA GLN A 77 -7.30 -13.62 6.81
C GLN A 77 -6.33 -12.63 7.46
N ASN A 78 -6.40 -12.47 8.78
CA ASN A 78 -5.45 -11.59 9.48
C ASN A 78 -4.21 -12.39 9.90
N MET A 79 -3.02 -11.78 9.69
CA MET A 79 -1.71 -12.31 10.12
C MET A 79 -0.90 -11.17 10.76
N PRO A 80 -1.24 -10.78 12.01
CA PRO A 80 -0.58 -9.69 12.69
C PRO A 80 0.84 -10.07 13.12
N GLY A 81 1.74 -9.10 13.18
CA GLY A 81 3.07 -9.26 13.75
C GLY A 81 4.09 -8.27 13.18
N ALA A 82 4.80 -7.58 14.08
CA ALA A 82 5.90 -6.65 13.78
C ALA A 82 5.60 -5.67 12.64
N GLY A 83 4.43 -5.01 12.64
CA GLY A 83 4.08 -4.06 11.59
C GLY A 83 3.99 -4.68 10.20
N SER A 84 3.31 -5.82 10.07
CA SER A 84 3.16 -6.65 8.84
C SER A 84 4.41 -7.45 8.42
N VAL A 85 5.52 -7.39 9.13
CA VAL A 85 6.75 -8.14 8.79
C VAL A 85 6.51 -9.65 8.80
N LEU A 86 5.69 -10.17 9.73
CA LEU A 86 5.36 -11.61 9.77
C LEU A 86 4.65 -12.06 8.47
N MET A 87 3.65 -11.30 8.03
CA MET A 87 2.92 -11.56 6.77
C MET A 87 3.83 -11.44 5.56
N ALA A 88 4.70 -10.41 5.51
CA ALA A 88 5.66 -10.22 4.42
C ALA A 88 6.67 -11.38 4.35
N ASN A 89 7.19 -11.85 5.49
CA ASN A 89 8.05 -13.05 5.55
C ASN A 89 7.31 -14.28 5.01
N TYR A 90 6.03 -14.47 5.38
CA TYR A 90 5.22 -15.57 4.86
C TYR A 90 5.07 -15.49 3.34
N LEU A 91 4.71 -14.33 2.79
CA LEU A 91 4.56 -14.14 1.34
C LEU A 91 5.88 -14.27 0.57
N TYR A 92 7.00 -13.99 1.21
CA TYR A 92 8.32 -14.15 0.61
C TYR A 92 8.80 -15.61 0.61
N SER A 93 8.35 -16.40 1.59
CA SER A 93 8.73 -17.81 1.74
C SER A 93 8.23 -18.68 0.57
N PRO A 94 8.70 -19.92 0.41
CA PRO A 94 8.18 -20.84 -0.60
C PRO A 94 6.77 -21.37 -0.30
N THR A 95 6.22 -21.11 0.90
CA THR A 95 4.98 -21.71 1.39
C THR A 95 3.71 -21.29 0.64
N PRO A 96 3.46 -19.98 0.35
CA PRO A 96 2.23 -19.60 -0.35
C PRO A 96 2.29 -19.96 -1.83
N PRO A 97 1.12 -20.33 -2.43
CA PRO A 97 1.01 -20.51 -3.88
C PRO A 97 1.43 -19.23 -4.61
N ARG A 98 2.04 -19.41 -5.78
CA ARG A 98 2.49 -18.30 -6.65
C ARG A 98 1.60 -18.12 -7.87
N ASP A 99 0.45 -18.75 -7.86
CA ASP A 99 -0.58 -18.74 -8.88
C ASP A 99 -1.58 -17.58 -8.76
N GLY A 100 -1.30 -16.61 -7.91
CA GLY A 100 -2.17 -15.44 -7.72
C GLY A 100 -3.38 -15.67 -6.81
N THR A 101 -3.53 -16.85 -6.20
CA THR A 101 -4.63 -17.14 -5.25
C THR A 101 -4.36 -16.63 -3.84
N VAL A 102 -3.18 -16.04 -3.59
CA VAL A 102 -2.81 -15.42 -2.32
C VAL A 102 -2.21 -14.05 -2.57
N ILE A 103 -2.74 -13.02 -1.89
CA ILE A 103 -2.19 -11.66 -1.88
C ILE A 103 -2.16 -11.13 -0.44
N GLY A 104 -1.40 -10.09 -0.21
CA GLY A 104 -1.29 -9.42 1.10
C GLY A 104 -1.66 -7.95 1.03
N LEU A 105 -2.22 -7.43 2.11
CA LEU A 105 -2.36 -6.01 2.41
C LEU A 105 -1.49 -5.70 3.62
N GLY A 106 -0.43 -4.93 3.43
CA GLY A 106 0.55 -4.60 4.45
C GLY A 106 0.59 -3.12 4.81
N ALA A 107 1.57 -2.76 5.62
CA ALA A 107 1.87 -1.39 6.00
C ALA A 107 3.08 -0.84 5.21
N GLY A 108 3.12 0.48 5.01
CA GLY A 108 4.16 1.15 4.22
C GLY A 108 5.58 0.99 4.74
N ASN A 109 5.76 0.76 6.05
CA ASN A 109 7.06 0.49 6.66
C ASN A 109 7.80 -0.73 6.06
N LEU A 110 7.08 -1.63 5.38
CA LEU A 110 7.71 -2.75 4.67
C LEU A 110 8.67 -2.28 3.58
N LEU A 111 8.41 -1.13 2.95
CA LEU A 111 9.23 -0.59 1.87
C LEU A 111 10.67 -0.32 2.32
N THR A 112 10.83 0.16 3.54
CA THR A 112 12.12 0.57 4.12
C THR A 112 12.71 -0.47 5.06
N ALA A 113 12.01 -1.58 5.31
CA ALA A 113 12.41 -2.60 6.27
C ALA A 113 13.82 -3.16 6.03
N GLY A 114 14.16 -3.44 4.76
CA GLY A 114 15.50 -3.92 4.40
C GLY A 114 16.58 -2.83 4.47
N LEU A 115 16.22 -1.57 4.21
CA LEU A 115 17.16 -0.43 4.24
C LEU A 115 17.53 -0.04 5.66
N PHE A 116 16.56 -0.06 6.58
CA PHE A 116 16.76 0.38 7.96
C PHE A 116 16.97 -0.78 8.94
N GLY A 117 17.17 -2.00 8.43
CA GLY A 117 17.47 -3.16 9.27
C GLY A 117 16.34 -3.54 10.22
N ALA A 118 15.08 -3.51 9.75
CA ALA A 118 13.92 -3.86 10.56
C ALA A 118 14.07 -5.27 11.14
N PHE A 119 13.95 -5.38 12.46
CA PHE A 119 14.12 -6.65 13.17
C PHE A 119 13.15 -7.72 12.66
N GLY A 120 13.70 -8.88 12.33
CA GLY A 120 12.92 -10.03 11.87
C GLY A 120 12.52 -10.00 10.38
N ALA A 121 12.84 -8.95 9.60
CA ALA A 121 12.61 -8.91 8.17
C ALA A 121 13.56 -9.88 7.44
N ARG A 122 12.99 -10.83 6.69
CA ARG A 122 13.71 -11.88 5.94
C ARG A 122 13.27 -11.88 4.47
N PHE A 123 12.94 -10.75 3.92
CA PHE A 123 12.48 -10.57 2.56
C PHE A 123 13.23 -9.44 1.86
N ASP A 124 13.32 -9.54 0.54
CA ASP A 124 13.64 -8.41 -0.32
C ASP A 124 12.34 -7.85 -0.90
N VAL A 125 11.96 -6.68 -0.45
CA VAL A 125 10.71 -6.02 -0.82
C VAL A 125 10.56 -5.80 -2.34
N ARG A 126 11.68 -5.69 -3.07
CA ARG A 126 11.73 -5.54 -4.52
C ARG A 126 11.25 -6.78 -5.28
N GLN A 127 11.28 -7.94 -4.63
CA GLN A 127 10.92 -9.22 -5.25
C GLN A 127 9.44 -9.57 -5.10
N PHE A 128 8.66 -8.80 -4.36
CA PHE A 128 7.22 -9.01 -4.31
C PHE A 128 6.54 -8.63 -5.63
N SER A 129 5.44 -9.29 -5.92
CA SER A 129 4.58 -8.92 -7.05
C SER A 129 3.64 -7.79 -6.63
N TRP A 130 4.08 -6.56 -6.77
CA TRP A 130 3.33 -5.37 -6.39
C TRP A 130 2.08 -5.22 -7.25
N ILE A 131 0.91 -5.07 -6.61
CA ILE A 131 -0.39 -4.88 -7.24
C ILE A 131 -0.75 -3.39 -7.22
N GLY A 132 -0.50 -2.71 -6.11
CA GLY A 132 -0.68 -1.28 -5.96
C GLY A 132 -0.71 -0.83 -4.51
N SER A 133 -1.08 0.42 -4.27
CA SER A 133 -1.39 0.98 -2.94
C SER A 133 -2.67 1.79 -3.02
N MET A 134 -3.57 1.64 -2.05
CA MET A 134 -4.87 2.33 -2.07
C MET A 134 -4.78 3.81 -1.72
N ASN A 135 -3.77 4.22 -0.94
CA ASN A 135 -3.60 5.62 -0.55
C ASN A 135 -2.15 5.98 -0.24
N SER A 136 -1.89 7.26 -0.16
CA SER A 136 -0.79 7.85 0.58
C SER A 136 -1.25 8.24 1.98
N GLU A 137 -0.35 8.20 2.96
CA GLU A 137 -0.62 8.62 4.34
C GLU A 137 -0.06 10.00 4.58
N THR A 138 -0.87 10.88 5.15
CA THR A 138 -0.37 12.15 5.70
C THR A 138 -0.42 12.10 7.21
N GLY A 139 0.74 12.21 7.83
CA GLY A 139 0.85 12.40 9.27
C GLY A 139 0.79 13.87 9.64
N VAL A 140 0.33 14.19 10.83
CA VAL A 140 0.37 15.54 11.39
C VAL A 140 0.90 15.51 12.83
N SER A 141 1.61 16.55 13.23
CA SER A 141 1.90 16.82 14.64
C SER A 141 0.83 17.73 15.19
N ILE A 142 0.25 17.36 16.32
CA ILE A 142 -0.87 18.08 16.95
C ILE A 142 -0.53 18.51 18.38
N ALA A 143 -0.92 19.72 18.73
CA ALA A 143 -0.85 20.23 20.09
C ALA A 143 -2.25 20.49 20.64
N TRP A 144 -2.48 20.15 21.91
CA TRP A 144 -3.71 20.47 22.59
C TRP A 144 -3.84 21.99 22.83
N HIS A 145 -5.05 22.51 22.88
CA HIS A 145 -5.29 23.95 22.97
C HIS A 145 -4.63 24.63 24.18
N THR A 146 -4.34 23.88 25.23
CA THR A 146 -3.64 24.41 26.46
C THR A 146 -2.12 24.37 26.31
N SER A 147 -1.56 23.73 25.30
CA SER A 147 -0.11 23.67 25.07
C SER A 147 0.46 25.05 24.79
N PRO A 148 1.65 25.38 25.30
CA PRO A 148 2.39 26.59 24.95
C PRO A 148 3.09 26.48 23.57
N VAL A 149 3.15 25.26 23.00
CA VAL A 149 3.72 24.95 21.68
C VAL A 149 2.56 24.77 20.72
N LYS A 150 2.47 25.58 19.65
CA LYS A 150 1.33 25.60 18.72
C LYS A 150 1.71 25.66 17.26
N THR A 151 2.96 25.95 16.96
CA THR A 151 3.48 26.14 15.60
C THR A 151 4.71 25.27 15.38
N ALA A 152 5.06 25.05 14.11
CA ALA A 152 6.29 24.35 13.75
C ALA A 152 7.55 25.07 14.27
N SER A 153 7.53 26.41 14.35
CA SER A 153 8.66 27.20 14.87
C SER A 153 8.89 26.97 16.35
N ASP A 154 7.82 26.84 17.13
CA ASP A 154 7.93 26.60 18.58
C ASP A 154 8.68 25.30 18.90
N LEU A 155 8.66 24.31 17.99
CA LEU A 155 9.37 23.04 18.16
C LEU A 155 10.90 23.19 18.25
N PHE A 156 11.45 24.27 17.75
CA PHE A 156 12.88 24.57 17.83
C PHE A 156 13.25 25.34 19.11
N GLU A 157 12.29 26.00 19.71
CA GLU A 157 12.50 26.90 20.83
C GLU A 157 12.15 26.27 22.17
N ARG A 158 11.07 25.47 22.21
CA ARG A 158 10.45 24.97 23.44
C ARG A 158 10.36 23.45 23.43
N GLU A 159 10.49 22.85 24.62
CA GLU A 159 10.21 21.43 24.81
C GLU A 159 8.73 21.16 24.56
N PHE A 160 8.44 20.15 23.73
CA PHE A 160 7.09 19.72 23.44
C PHE A 160 6.91 18.27 23.88
N VAL A 161 6.18 18.07 24.98
CA VAL A 161 5.93 16.75 25.59
C VAL A 161 4.82 16.05 24.81
N VAL A 162 5.14 14.91 24.18
CA VAL A 162 4.23 14.14 23.34
C VAL A 162 4.14 12.69 23.77
N GLY A 163 2.92 12.15 23.77
CA GLY A 163 2.69 10.73 24.06
C GLY A 163 3.00 9.84 22.87
N ALA A 164 3.43 8.60 23.12
CA ALA A 164 3.68 7.59 22.09
C ALA A 164 3.31 6.18 22.55
N ALA A 165 2.81 5.37 21.61
CA ALA A 165 2.42 3.98 21.90
C ALA A 165 3.63 3.08 22.19
N GLY A 166 4.81 3.40 21.65
CA GLY A 166 6.05 2.65 21.87
C GLY A 166 7.17 3.24 21.05
N LEU A 167 8.42 2.88 21.36
CA LEU A 167 9.61 3.47 20.72
C LEU A 167 9.67 3.27 19.19
N ASN A 168 9.08 2.18 18.69
CA ASN A 168 9.03 1.87 17.25
C ASN A 168 7.73 2.31 16.57
N ALA A 169 6.78 2.88 17.32
CA ALA A 169 5.55 3.43 16.73
C ALA A 169 5.84 4.76 16.03
N GLY A 170 5.09 5.08 14.98
CA GLY A 170 5.23 6.36 14.26
C GLY A 170 5.15 7.57 15.17
N SER A 171 4.34 7.50 16.24
CA SER A 171 4.21 8.54 17.26
C SER A 171 5.49 8.83 18.05
N ALA A 172 6.43 7.88 18.12
CA ALA A 172 7.76 8.10 18.69
C ALA A 172 8.83 8.28 17.60
N LEU A 173 8.77 7.46 16.56
CA LEU A 173 9.77 7.43 15.49
C LEU A 173 9.92 8.80 14.82
N TYR A 174 8.84 9.38 14.32
CA TYR A 174 8.92 10.64 13.57
C TYR A 174 9.38 11.83 14.42
N PRO A 175 8.86 12.06 15.64
CA PRO A 175 9.41 13.11 16.51
C PRO A 175 10.90 12.94 16.82
N ASN A 176 11.34 11.70 17.07
CA ASN A 176 12.76 11.41 17.32
C ASN A 176 13.63 11.65 16.07
N VAL A 177 13.14 11.34 14.88
CA VAL A 177 13.80 11.68 13.62
C VAL A 177 13.95 13.21 13.49
N LEU A 178 12.89 13.98 13.75
CA LEU A 178 12.97 15.44 13.68
C LEU A 178 13.96 16.01 14.69
N ASN A 179 14.00 15.48 15.92
CA ASN A 179 15.00 15.89 16.92
C ASN A 179 16.43 15.66 16.41
N ARG A 180 16.71 14.52 15.79
CA ARG A 180 18.04 14.17 15.31
C ARG A 180 18.45 14.93 14.05
N VAL A 181 17.51 15.08 13.11
CA VAL A 181 17.81 15.66 11.80
C VAL A 181 17.69 17.18 11.81
N LEU A 182 16.69 17.71 12.51
CA LEU A 182 16.38 19.14 12.51
C LEU A 182 16.70 19.85 13.84
N ALA A 183 17.08 19.12 14.88
CA ALA A 183 17.28 19.64 16.24
C ALA A 183 15.98 20.25 16.86
N THR A 184 14.84 19.65 16.59
CA THR A 184 13.60 19.99 17.30
C THR A 184 13.65 19.50 18.76
N LYS A 185 12.72 19.97 19.59
CA LYS A 185 12.70 19.71 21.03
C LYS A 185 11.50 18.87 21.46
N TYR A 186 11.18 17.80 20.70
CA TYR A 186 10.18 16.85 21.18
C TYR A 186 10.71 16.05 22.37
N LYS A 187 9.91 15.95 23.42
CA LYS A 187 10.10 15.00 24.51
C LYS A 187 9.06 13.89 24.40
N VAL A 188 9.50 12.75 23.93
CA VAL A 188 8.61 11.60 23.67
C VAL A 188 8.43 10.80 24.98
N VAL A 189 7.18 10.61 25.39
CA VAL A 189 6.78 9.76 26.52
C VAL A 189 6.15 8.48 25.96
N PRO A 190 6.90 7.35 25.92
CA PRO A 190 6.38 6.07 25.44
C PRO A 190 5.57 5.36 26.53
N GLY A 191 4.85 4.30 26.13
CA GLY A 191 4.18 3.38 27.08
C GLY A 191 2.67 3.38 27.01
N TYR A 192 2.07 4.22 26.17
CA TYR A 192 0.63 4.16 25.91
C TYR A 192 0.31 2.92 25.03
N SER A 193 -0.85 2.29 25.22
CA SER A 193 -1.23 1.07 24.50
C SER A 193 -1.54 1.32 23.01
N GLY A 194 -1.80 2.58 22.62
CA GLY A 194 -2.11 2.97 21.25
C GLY A 194 -2.52 4.41 21.10
N SER A 195 -2.91 4.79 19.88
CA SER A 195 -3.28 6.18 19.55
C SER A 195 -4.46 6.69 20.39
N ALA A 196 -5.46 5.85 20.67
CA ALA A 196 -6.63 6.25 21.46
C ALA A 196 -6.24 6.66 22.90
N GLU A 197 -5.37 5.89 23.55
CA GLU A 197 -4.89 6.20 24.90
C GLU A 197 -3.99 7.44 24.91
N THR A 198 -3.11 7.56 23.92
CA THR A 198 -2.27 8.76 23.76
C THR A 198 -3.11 10.03 23.59
N MET A 199 -4.20 9.96 22.81
CA MET A 199 -5.12 11.08 22.62
C MET A 199 -5.85 11.44 23.93
N LEU A 200 -6.29 10.42 24.68
CA LEU A 200 -6.93 10.63 25.99
C LEU A 200 -5.98 11.26 26.99
N ALA A 201 -4.71 10.86 27.01
CA ALA A 201 -3.66 11.47 27.82
C ALA A 201 -3.46 12.96 27.46
N MET A 202 -3.51 13.28 26.17
CA MET A 202 -3.48 14.68 25.71
C MET A 202 -4.71 15.47 26.19
N GLU A 203 -5.92 14.91 26.07
CA GLU A 203 -7.15 15.57 26.58
C GLU A 203 -7.10 15.82 28.10
N ARG A 204 -6.48 14.92 28.85
CA ARG A 204 -6.29 15.05 30.32
C ARG A 204 -5.15 15.98 30.73
N GLY A 205 -4.34 16.44 29.75
CA GLY A 205 -3.17 17.28 30.00
C GLY A 205 -1.95 16.55 30.57
N GLU A 206 -1.93 15.22 30.51
CA GLU A 206 -0.76 14.39 30.89
C GLU A 206 0.42 14.62 29.92
N VAL A 207 0.10 14.87 28.64
CA VAL A 207 1.03 15.29 27.60
C VAL A 207 0.47 16.51 26.87
N GLN A 208 1.34 17.28 26.22
CA GLN A 208 0.96 18.52 25.53
C GLN A 208 0.36 18.28 24.15
N GLY A 209 0.61 17.09 23.59
CA GLY A 209 0.16 16.76 22.25
C GLY A 209 0.60 15.36 21.79
N VAL A 210 0.47 15.14 20.49
CA VAL A 210 0.92 13.92 19.79
C VAL A 210 1.87 14.32 18.66
N GLY A 211 3.07 13.77 18.70
CA GLY A 211 4.12 14.13 17.74
C GLY A 211 3.85 13.63 16.32
N TYR A 212 3.08 12.56 16.17
CA TYR A 212 2.60 12.03 14.88
C TYR A 212 1.26 11.32 15.06
N ALA A 213 0.28 11.73 14.28
CA ALA A 213 -1.00 11.05 14.10
C ALA A 213 -1.40 11.10 12.63
N ASN A 214 -2.12 10.10 12.13
CA ASN A 214 -2.66 10.15 10.77
C ASN A 214 -3.74 11.22 10.67
N TYR A 215 -3.65 12.10 9.67
CA TYR A 215 -4.60 13.19 9.47
C TYR A 215 -6.02 12.64 9.22
N SER A 216 -6.15 11.60 8.41
CA SER A 216 -7.42 10.94 8.13
C SER A 216 -8.15 10.48 9.40
N TRP A 217 -7.41 10.02 10.41
CA TRP A 217 -8.01 9.64 11.69
C TRP A 217 -8.56 10.85 12.46
N ILE A 218 -7.88 11.99 12.38
CA ILE A 218 -8.32 13.23 13.06
C ILE A 218 -9.52 13.81 12.31
N SER A 219 -9.41 14.01 11.00
CA SER A 219 -10.44 14.66 10.18
C SER A 219 -11.76 13.88 10.18
N SER A 220 -11.69 12.55 10.17
CA SER A 220 -12.89 11.70 10.15
C SER A 220 -13.35 11.24 11.54
N GLY A 221 -12.40 10.98 12.47
CA GLY A 221 -12.71 10.43 13.79
C GLY A 221 -12.97 11.47 14.87
N ARG A 222 -12.40 12.68 14.74
CA ARG A 222 -12.50 13.79 15.69
C ARG A 222 -12.67 15.15 15.00
N PRO A 223 -13.59 15.29 14.03
CA PRO A 223 -13.76 16.55 13.29
C PRO A 223 -14.06 17.75 14.19
N GLU A 224 -14.69 17.51 15.35
CA GLU A 224 -14.95 18.53 16.36
C GLU A 224 -13.66 19.19 16.90
N TRP A 225 -12.55 18.47 16.98
CA TRP A 225 -11.30 19.06 17.46
C TRP A 225 -10.76 20.15 16.52
N LEU A 226 -10.95 19.97 15.22
CA LEU A 226 -10.57 20.96 14.21
C LEU A 226 -11.55 22.13 14.20
N ARG A 227 -12.86 21.84 14.18
CA ARG A 227 -13.93 22.84 14.12
C ARG A 227 -13.93 23.74 15.34
N GLU A 228 -13.73 23.17 16.54
CA GLU A 228 -13.76 23.87 17.83
C GLU A 228 -12.38 24.36 18.25
N LYS A 229 -11.37 24.22 17.39
CA LYS A 229 -9.97 24.64 17.63
C LYS A 229 -9.40 24.06 18.93
N LYS A 230 -9.79 22.84 19.29
CA LYS A 230 -9.23 22.12 20.45
C LYS A 230 -7.80 21.67 20.23
N ILE A 231 -7.38 21.55 18.98
CA ILE A 231 -6.01 21.21 18.58
C ILE A 231 -5.45 22.26 17.62
N SER A 232 -4.13 22.41 17.65
CA SER A 232 -3.35 23.09 16.61
C SER A 232 -2.59 22.05 15.80
N LEU A 233 -2.77 22.08 14.47
CA LEU A 233 -1.91 21.33 13.56
C LEU A 233 -0.63 22.13 13.38
N MET A 234 0.54 21.53 13.61
CA MET A 234 1.82 22.24 13.59
C MET A 234 2.61 22.02 12.32
N LEU A 235 2.64 20.80 11.82
CA LEU A 235 3.31 20.40 10.59
C LEU A 235 2.69 19.11 10.05
N GLN A 236 2.96 18.83 8.78
CA GLN A 236 2.57 17.57 8.15
C GLN A 236 3.80 16.74 7.74
N TYR A 237 3.72 15.45 8.02
CA TYR A 237 4.65 14.43 7.57
C TYR A 237 4.15 13.87 6.24
N ALA A 238 4.64 14.42 5.16
CA ALA A 238 4.29 14.03 3.80
C ALA A 238 5.39 14.46 2.82
N LEU A 239 5.52 13.79 1.69
CA LEU A 239 6.41 14.21 0.59
C LEU A 239 5.80 15.38 -0.19
N THR A 240 4.48 15.40 -0.30
CA THR A 240 3.67 16.47 -0.91
C THR A 240 2.64 16.96 0.08
N ARG A 241 2.23 18.21 -0.03
CA ARG A 241 1.21 18.77 0.87
C ARG A 241 -0.15 18.14 0.64
N HIS A 242 -0.83 17.83 1.74
CA HIS A 242 -2.20 17.37 1.68
C HIS A 242 -3.12 18.48 1.15
N PRO A 243 -4.06 18.18 0.22
CA PRO A 243 -4.93 19.18 -0.39
C PRO A 243 -5.75 20.00 0.62
N GLU A 244 -6.20 19.39 1.72
CA GLU A 244 -6.95 20.08 2.78
C GLU A 244 -6.05 20.89 3.72
N LEU A 245 -4.71 20.73 3.62
CA LEU A 245 -3.73 21.40 4.49
C LEU A 245 -2.71 22.24 3.69
N PRO A 246 -3.14 23.06 2.73
CA PRO A 246 -2.22 23.74 1.80
C PRO A 246 -1.27 24.73 2.50
N ASN A 247 -1.67 25.28 3.65
CA ASN A 247 -0.91 26.28 4.40
C ASN A 247 -0.10 25.66 5.57
N LEU A 248 -0.29 24.38 5.87
CA LEU A 248 0.47 23.72 6.91
C LEU A 248 1.86 23.32 6.37
N PRO A 249 2.98 23.69 7.01
CA PRO A 249 4.30 23.32 6.52
C PRO A 249 4.48 21.80 6.57
N THR A 250 5.16 21.25 5.54
CA THR A 250 5.68 19.89 5.60
C THR A 250 6.96 19.84 6.40
N VAL A 251 7.33 18.66 6.90
CA VAL A 251 8.65 18.49 7.54
C VAL A 251 9.81 18.81 6.58
N LEU A 252 9.59 18.67 5.27
CA LEU A 252 10.60 19.01 4.25
C LEU A 252 10.81 20.53 4.11
N ASP A 253 9.80 21.34 4.43
CA ASP A 253 9.92 22.81 4.45
C ASP A 253 10.79 23.30 5.61
N LEU A 254 10.93 22.50 6.67
CA LEU A 254 11.74 22.83 7.84
C LEU A 254 13.24 22.47 7.65
N ALA A 255 13.55 21.69 6.62
CA ALA A 255 14.93 21.30 6.31
C ALA A 255 15.74 22.49 5.79
N LYS A 256 16.83 22.82 6.47
CA LYS A 256 17.73 23.94 6.14
C LYS A 256 18.83 23.55 5.15
N THR A 257 19.15 22.27 5.05
CA THR A 257 20.22 21.75 4.18
C THR A 257 19.67 20.65 3.26
N LYS A 258 20.38 20.42 2.14
CA LYS A 258 20.07 19.31 1.24
C LYS A 258 20.16 17.96 1.98
N ALA A 259 21.16 17.77 2.81
CA ALA A 259 21.32 16.52 3.57
C ALA A 259 20.13 16.24 4.49
N GLN A 260 19.65 17.25 5.22
CA GLN A 260 18.44 17.10 6.04
C GLN A 260 17.23 16.72 5.20
N ARG A 261 17.03 17.39 4.07
CA ARG A 261 15.91 17.11 3.15
C ARG A 261 15.99 15.70 2.59
N ASP A 262 17.17 15.24 2.16
CA ASP A 262 17.39 13.92 1.59
C ASP A 262 17.09 12.81 2.63
N ILE A 263 17.57 12.96 3.87
CA ILE A 263 17.27 12.02 4.97
C ILE A 263 15.77 11.97 5.25
N LEU A 264 15.13 13.12 5.39
CA LEU A 264 13.69 13.19 5.67
C LEU A 264 12.88 12.59 4.53
N THR A 265 13.25 12.86 3.27
CA THR A 265 12.60 12.26 2.09
C THR A 265 12.68 10.74 2.15
N LEU A 266 13.86 10.19 2.46
CA LEU A 266 14.07 8.74 2.57
C LEU A 266 13.25 8.11 3.71
N VAL A 267 13.11 8.81 4.84
CA VAL A 267 12.30 8.33 5.97
C VAL A 267 10.80 8.41 5.66
N LEU A 268 10.36 9.45 4.95
CA LEU A 268 8.94 9.68 4.68
C LEU A 268 8.40 8.87 3.49
N VAL A 269 9.26 8.32 2.63
CA VAL A 269 8.81 7.60 1.41
C VAL A 269 7.82 6.48 1.71
N GLN A 270 7.94 5.84 2.86
CA GLN A 270 6.99 4.80 3.30
C GLN A 270 5.55 5.32 3.45
N LEU A 271 5.35 6.62 3.65
CA LEU A 271 4.03 7.23 3.76
C LEU A 271 3.34 7.39 2.40
N SER A 272 4.09 7.45 1.30
CA SER A 272 3.51 7.50 -0.04
C SER A 272 2.87 6.17 -0.48
N VAL A 273 3.07 5.10 0.28
CA VAL A 273 2.52 3.76 0.01
C VAL A 273 1.82 3.27 1.29
N GLY A 274 0.72 3.92 1.63
CA GLY A 274 0.08 3.73 2.94
C GLY A 274 -0.64 2.39 3.11
N ARG A 275 -1.23 1.87 2.04
CA ARG A 275 -1.99 0.59 2.03
C ARG A 275 -1.55 -0.29 0.88
N PRO A 276 -0.29 -0.79 0.91
CA PRO A 276 0.25 -1.61 -0.16
C PRO A 276 -0.43 -2.97 -0.27
N VAL A 277 -0.75 -3.35 -1.52
CA VAL A 277 -1.29 -4.65 -1.91
C VAL A 277 -0.25 -5.34 -2.79
N PHE A 278 0.13 -6.56 -2.43
CA PHE A 278 1.16 -7.31 -3.14
C PHE A 278 0.97 -8.82 -3.04
N GLY A 279 1.48 -9.53 -4.01
CA GLY A 279 1.52 -10.99 -4.03
C GLY A 279 2.88 -11.56 -3.62
N PRO A 280 2.99 -12.88 -3.48
CA PRO A 280 4.24 -13.57 -3.20
C PRO A 280 5.36 -13.19 -4.17
N SER A 281 6.61 -13.35 -3.73
CA SER A 281 7.76 -13.25 -4.63
C SER A 281 7.63 -14.27 -5.76
N LYS A 282 7.98 -13.88 -7.00
CA LYS A 282 7.89 -14.75 -8.20
C LYS A 282 6.46 -15.26 -8.49
N MET A 283 5.43 -14.50 -8.16
CA MET A 283 4.07 -14.81 -8.61
C MET A 283 4.04 -14.86 -10.15
N ALA A 284 3.24 -15.77 -10.74
CA ALA A 284 3.12 -15.92 -12.19
C ALA A 284 2.68 -14.59 -12.84
N ALA A 285 3.18 -14.35 -14.06
CA ALA A 285 2.96 -13.07 -14.76
C ALA A 285 1.48 -12.81 -15.08
N GLU A 286 0.76 -13.83 -15.55
CA GLU A 286 -0.65 -13.70 -15.94
C GLU A 286 -1.54 -13.27 -14.78
N PRO A 287 -1.62 -13.98 -13.62
CA PRO A 287 -2.42 -13.53 -12.50
C PRO A 287 -1.94 -12.17 -11.92
N SER A 288 -0.64 -11.89 -11.97
CA SER A 288 -0.13 -10.56 -11.57
C SER A 288 -0.72 -9.44 -12.44
N ALA A 289 -0.71 -9.62 -13.75
CA ALA A 289 -1.28 -8.63 -14.68
C ALA A 289 -2.80 -8.48 -14.51
N ILE A 290 -3.53 -9.57 -14.30
CA ILE A 290 -4.97 -9.54 -14.03
C ILE A 290 -5.27 -8.74 -12.75
N LEU A 291 -4.56 -9.02 -11.65
CA LEU A 291 -4.78 -8.36 -10.38
C LEU A 291 -4.42 -6.86 -10.43
N ARG A 292 -3.33 -6.49 -11.11
CA ARG A 292 -2.95 -5.08 -11.33
C ARG A 292 -4.01 -4.32 -12.11
N LYS A 293 -4.52 -4.91 -13.19
CA LYS A 293 -5.59 -4.30 -13.99
C LYS A 293 -6.88 -4.14 -13.18
N ALA A 294 -7.27 -5.17 -12.43
CA ALA A 294 -8.44 -5.14 -11.56
C ALA A 294 -8.32 -4.07 -10.48
N PHE A 295 -7.16 -3.99 -9.82
CA PHE A 295 -6.88 -2.99 -8.81
C PHE A 295 -6.94 -1.56 -9.38
N ALA A 296 -6.30 -1.32 -10.52
CA ALA A 296 -6.31 0.00 -11.16
C ALA A 296 -7.72 0.44 -11.59
N ALA A 297 -8.58 -0.50 -12.02
CA ALA A 297 -9.97 -0.24 -12.31
C ALA A 297 -10.78 0.08 -11.05
N LEU A 298 -10.59 -0.70 -9.99
CA LEU A 298 -11.24 -0.50 -8.69
C LEU A 298 -10.93 0.88 -8.09
N MET A 299 -9.68 1.36 -8.17
CA MET A 299 -9.29 2.67 -7.63
C MET A 299 -9.95 3.86 -8.34
N ARG A 300 -10.69 3.62 -9.43
CA ARG A 300 -11.46 4.63 -10.19
C ARG A 300 -12.97 4.38 -10.14
N ASP A 301 -13.37 3.33 -9.47
CA ASP A 301 -14.78 2.94 -9.40
C ASP A 301 -15.55 3.83 -8.43
N ARG A 302 -16.67 4.39 -8.88
CA ARG A 302 -17.46 5.36 -8.11
C ARG A 302 -18.15 4.73 -6.89
N GLU A 303 -18.61 3.49 -7.00
CA GLU A 303 -19.28 2.81 -5.90
C GLU A 303 -18.28 2.46 -4.81
N PHE A 304 -17.10 1.97 -5.19
CA PHE A 304 -16.02 1.70 -4.26
C PHE A 304 -15.57 2.97 -3.52
N LEU A 305 -15.36 4.08 -4.25
CA LEU A 305 -14.93 5.35 -3.66
C LEU A 305 -15.99 5.92 -2.71
N ALA A 306 -17.28 5.87 -3.10
CA ALA A 306 -18.39 6.31 -2.25
C ALA A 306 -18.52 5.46 -0.98
N GLU A 307 -18.33 4.14 -1.08
CA GLU A 307 -18.36 3.26 0.09
C GLU A 307 -17.14 3.46 0.99
N ALA A 308 -15.96 3.72 0.42
CA ALA A 308 -14.78 4.11 1.19
C ALA A 308 -15.04 5.39 2.00
N GLU A 309 -15.60 6.42 1.36
CA GLU A 309 -15.98 7.68 2.01
C GLU A 309 -17.03 7.46 3.12
N ASN A 310 -18.07 6.69 2.87
CA ASN A 310 -19.09 6.32 3.87
C ASN A 310 -18.47 5.65 5.11
N ARG A 311 -17.45 4.81 4.89
CA ARG A 311 -16.67 4.16 5.98
C ARG A 311 -15.57 5.03 6.55
N LYS A 312 -15.39 6.25 6.05
CA LYS A 312 -14.29 7.15 6.42
C LYS A 312 -12.90 6.53 6.18
N LEU A 313 -12.77 5.77 5.09
CA LEU A 313 -11.54 5.19 4.61
C LEU A 313 -11.03 6.02 3.44
N GLU A 314 -9.93 6.70 3.64
CA GLU A 314 -9.36 7.60 2.65
C GLU A 314 -8.69 6.82 1.51
N ILE A 315 -9.09 7.10 0.26
CA ILE A 315 -8.47 6.60 -0.97
C ILE A 315 -7.87 7.81 -1.69
N THR A 316 -6.62 8.14 -1.36
CA THR A 316 -5.94 9.35 -1.81
C THR A 316 -4.65 8.98 -2.52
N ASP A 317 -4.44 9.50 -3.74
CA ASP A 317 -3.25 9.26 -4.55
C ASP A 317 -2.88 7.76 -4.67
N PRO A 318 -3.81 6.89 -5.13
CA PRO A 318 -3.55 5.47 -5.26
C PRO A 318 -2.44 5.23 -6.29
N LEU A 319 -1.51 4.32 -5.97
CA LEU A 319 -0.41 3.93 -6.85
C LEU A 319 -0.67 2.55 -7.47
N GLY A 320 -0.36 2.41 -8.76
CA GLY A 320 -0.33 1.11 -9.44
C GLY A 320 0.91 0.28 -9.07
N GLY A 321 0.87 -1.02 -9.36
CA GLY A 321 1.98 -1.92 -9.02
C GLY A 321 3.31 -1.56 -9.69
N ASP A 322 3.27 -1.00 -10.89
CA ASP A 322 4.49 -0.56 -11.61
C ASP A 322 5.07 0.71 -11.00
N GLU A 323 4.22 1.61 -10.52
CA GLU A 323 4.63 2.82 -9.83
C GLU A 323 5.29 2.49 -8.49
N VAL A 324 4.71 1.57 -7.70
CA VAL A 324 5.32 1.08 -6.45
C VAL A 324 6.66 0.38 -6.74
N SER A 325 6.75 -0.42 -7.80
CA SER A 325 7.99 -1.10 -8.20
C SER A 325 9.07 -0.10 -8.60
N SER A 326 8.72 0.93 -9.36
CA SER A 326 9.64 2.01 -9.77
C SER A 326 10.12 2.82 -8.57
N LEU A 327 9.22 3.15 -7.65
CA LEU A 327 9.55 3.83 -6.40
C LEU A 327 10.57 3.02 -5.58
N LEU A 328 10.36 1.70 -5.45
CA LEU A 328 11.29 0.82 -4.74
C LEU A 328 12.65 0.72 -5.42
N ASN A 329 12.69 0.62 -6.74
CA ASN A 329 13.96 0.58 -7.48
C ASN A 329 14.77 1.86 -7.23
N ASN A 330 14.12 3.02 -7.28
CA ASN A 330 14.76 4.31 -6.98
C ASN A 330 15.21 4.37 -5.52
N LEU A 331 14.37 3.93 -4.59
CA LEU A 331 14.67 3.91 -3.16
C LEU A 331 15.91 3.07 -2.84
N TYR A 332 16.01 1.87 -3.43
CA TYR A 332 17.13 0.95 -3.20
C TYR A 332 18.38 1.28 -4.04
N ALA A 333 18.29 2.19 -5.00
CA ALA A 333 19.43 2.78 -5.71
C ALA A 333 19.99 4.01 -5.00
N THR A 334 19.42 4.42 -3.87
CA THR A 334 19.91 5.55 -3.06
C THR A 334 21.33 5.28 -2.55
N ASP A 335 22.14 6.36 -2.46
CA ASP A 335 23.50 6.31 -1.94
C ASP A 335 23.56 5.57 -0.58
N PRO A 336 24.40 4.55 -0.43
CA PRO A 336 24.57 3.81 0.82
C PRO A 336 24.89 4.68 2.03
N ALA A 337 25.63 5.79 1.85
CA ALA A 337 25.93 6.72 2.92
C ALA A 337 24.66 7.44 3.41
N LEU A 338 23.76 7.83 2.50
CA LEU A 338 22.48 8.44 2.85
C LEU A 338 21.55 7.42 3.52
N ILE A 339 21.51 6.18 3.04
CA ILE A 339 20.76 5.09 3.67
C ILE A 339 21.22 4.89 5.11
N LYS A 340 22.53 4.86 5.34
CA LYS A 340 23.10 4.73 6.69
C LYS A 340 22.68 5.87 7.60
N GLN A 341 22.77 7.12 7.14
CA GLN A 341 22.34 8.29 7.91
C GLN A 341 20.84 8.24 8.25
N ALA A 342 20.00 7.83 7.31
CA ALA A 342 18.58 7.67 7.54
C ALA A 342 18.28 6.53 8.54
N ALA A 343 19.00 5.40 8.42
CA ALA A 343 18.90 4.28 9.36
C ALA A 343 19.29 4.70 10.79
N GLU A 344 20.36 5.49 10.93
CA GLU A 344 20.77 6.07 12.22
C GLU A 344 19.72 7.04 12.76
N ALA A 345 19.06 7.83 11.89
CA ALA A 345 18.01 8.75 12.29
C ALA A 345 16.75 8.05 12.80
N VAL A 346 16.38 6.89 12.24
CA VAL A 346 15.21 6.11 12.65
C VAL A 346 15.48 5.13 13.79
N SER A 347 16.74 4.85 14.11
CA SER A 347 17.09 3.89 15.17
C SER A 347 16.50 4.33 16.52
N PRO A 348 15.97 3.41 17.33
CA PRO A 348 15.51 3.76 18.67
C PRO A 348 16.62 4.43 19.48
N THR A 349 16.28 5.46 20.24
CA THR A 349 17.22 6.06 21.19
C THR A 349 17.53 5.00 22.25
N LYS A 350 18.79 4.59 22.37
CA LYS A 350 19.19 3.77 23.54
C LYS A 350 18.98 4.68 24.76
N GLU A 351 18.05 4.30 25.60
CA GLU A 351 17.98 4.91 26.94
C GLU A 351 19.34 4.66 27.61
N LYS A 352 19.96 5.76 28.05
CA LYS A 352 21.17 5.72 28.87
C LYS A 352 20.79 5.42 30.30
#